data_e85f8cfd53dcddb5b07b80d0802a29a1
#
_entry.id   e85f8cfd53dcddb5b07b80d0802a29a1
#
_cell.length_a   1.000
_cell.length_b   1.000
_cell.length_c   1.000
_cell.angle_alpha   90.00
_cell.angle_beta   90.00
_cell.angle_gamma   90.00
#
_symmetry.space_group_name_H-M   'P 1'
#
loop_
_entity.id
_entity.type
_entity.pdbx_description
1 polymer ?
#
loop_
_entity_poly.entity_id
_entity_poly.type
_entity_poly.pdbx_seq_one_letter_code
_entity_poly.pdbx_strand_id
1 'polypeptide(L)'
;NILELLNIKWEYKGGKLSFKPDISDFSEFNNITINTMICPANESNVKGRAQSICIELVDNKGKSEKVEISKESNLINYPKGKLENLDFENGKEIKFWNQVTPISNIRIPMVLYNDIDLKNIKKCNIIFDRTNSGDLLFESIMVD
;
A
#
# COMPACT_ATOMS: atom_id res chain seq x y z
N ASN A 1 8.05 11.77 6.12
CA ASN A 1 7.52 10.81 5.13
C ASN A 1 8.50 9.67 4.90
N ILE A 2 7.98 8.48 4.65
CA ILE A 2 8.78 7.33 4.25
C ILE A 2 8.74 7.20 2.72
N LEU A 3 7.58 7.43 2.13
CA LEU A 3 7.34 7.28 0.70
C LEU A 3 6.24 8.24 0.27
N GLU A 4 6.38 8.83 -0.91
CA GLU A 4 5.37 9.71 -1.53
C GLU A 4 5.11 9.32 -2.98
N LEU A 5 3.85 9.34 -3.34
CA LEU A 5 3.31 9.29 -4.70
C LEU A 5 3.94 8.19 -5.57
N LEU A 6 3.61 6.94 -5.26
CA LEU A 6 4.12 5.79 -5.98
C LEU A 6 2.98 4.88 -6.43
N ASN A 7 2.95 4.56 -7.72
CA ASN A 7 2.07 3.53 -8.27
C ASN A 7 2.82 2.20 -8.36
N ILE A 8 2.26 1.14 -7.79
CA ILE A 8 2.84 -0.19 -7.80
C ILE A 8 1.83 -1.17 -8.36
N LYS A 9 2.24 -1.89 -9.39
CA LYS A 9 1.51 -2.99 -10.00
C LYS A 9 2.29 -4.29 -9.80
N TRP A 10 1.60 -5.35 -9.41
CA TRP A 10 2.20 -6.68 -9.33
C TRP A 10 1.31 -7.71 -10.01
N GLU A 11 1.93 -8.75 -10.56
CA GLU A 11 1.24 -9.83 -11.28
C GLU A 11 1.45 -11.19 -10.63
N TYR A 12 2.35 -11.27 -9.64
CA TYR A 12 2.66 -12.49 -8.92
C TYR A 12 2.69 -12.23 -7.43
N LYS A 13 2.14 -13.17 -6.67
CA LYS A 13 2.14 -13.13 -5.21
C LYS A 13 3.57 -13.24 -4.67
N GLY A 14 3.88 -12.43 -3.65
CA GLY A 14 5.16 -12.49 -2.93
C GLY A 14 6.19 -11.46 -3.34
N GLY A 15 5.87 -10.57 -4.28
CA GLY A 15 6.74 -9.44 -4.60
C GLY A 15 6.89 -8.47 -3.44
N LYS A 16 8.00 -7.75 -3.40
CA LYS A 16 8.22 -6.71 -2.39
C LYS A 16 8.90 -5.48 -2.97
N LEU A 17 8.57 -4.33 -2.41
CA LEU A 17 9.28 -3.07 -2.61
C LEU A 17 10.05 -2.74 -1.32
N SER A 18 11.36 -2.54 -1.45
CA SER A 18 12.23 -2.17 -0.34
C SER A 18 12.67 -0.73 -0.47
N PHE A 19 12.66 0.01 0.62
CA PHE A 19 13.20 1.36 0.66
C PHE A 19 13.79 1.70 2.02
N LYS A 20 14.71 2.65 2.01
CA LYS A 20 15.32 3.16 3.23
C LYS A 20 14.52 4.39 3.70
N PRO A 21 13.97 4.38 4.90
CA PRO A 21 13.30 5.56 5.43
C PRO A 21 14.30 6.70 5.70
N ASP A 22 13.80 7.94 5.65
CA ASP A 22 14.62 9.14 5.91
C ASP A 22 15.09 9.23 7.34
N ILE A 23 14.34 8.63 8.26
CA ILE A 23 14.69 8.54 9.68
C ILE A 23 14.87 7.08 10.07
N SER A 24 15.69 6.81 11.07
CA SER A 24 15.94 5.45 11.56
C SER A 24 15.28 5.14 12.91
N ASP A 25 14.97 6.15 13.69
CA ASP A 25 14.34 5.98 15.01
C ASP A 25 12.82 6.09 14.88
N PHE A 26 12.14 4.94 14.98
CA PHE A 26 10.68 4.85 14.96
C PHE A 26 10.07 4.76 16.36
N SER A 27 10.89 4.71 17.40
CA SER A 27 10.42 4.46 18.77
C SER A 27 9.55 5.58 19.36
N GLU A 28 9.70 6.79 18.83
CA GLU A 28 8.95 7.96 19.29
C GLU A 28 7.58 8.12 18.60
N PHE A 29 7.27 7.26 17.64
CA PHE A 29 6.04 7.35 16.87
C PHE A 29 5.03 6.27 17.29
N ASN A 30 3.75 6.59 17.14
CA ASN A 30 2.66 5.70 17.53
C ASN A 30 2.22 4.76 16.40
N ASN A 31 2.32 5.22 15.16
CA ASN A 31 1.79 4.49 14.01
C ASN A 31 2.68 4.61 12.77
N ILE A 32 2.54 3.62 11.89
CA ILE A 32 2.80 3.78 10.47
C ILE A 32 1.46 4.09 9.82
N THR A 33 1.38 5.21 9.10
CA THR A 33 0.17 5.63 8.41
C THR A 33 0.36 5.53 6.92
N ILE A 34 -0.56 4.81 6.26
CA ILE A 34 -0.53 4.57 4.83
C ILE A 34 -1.77 5.18 4.21
N ASN A 35 -1.58 6.08 3.24
CA ASN A 35 -2.65 6.60 2.40
C ASN A 35 -2.50 5.99 1.01
N THR A 36 -3.45 5.16 0.64
CA THR A 36 -3.38 4.39 -0.59
C THR A 36 -4.77 4.15 -1.17
N MET A 37 -4.82 3.85 -2.45
CA MET A 37 -6.06 3.52 -3.13
C MET A 37 -5.81 2.43 -4.18
N ILE A 38 -6.87 1.67 -4.46
CA ILE A 38 -6.88 0.73 -5.59
C ILE A 38 -7.04 1.54 -6.88
N CYS A 39 -6.28 1.18 -7.91
CA CYS A 39 -6.48 1.68 -9.27
C CYS A 39 -7.56 0.82 -9.97
N PRO A 40 -8.83 1.21 -9.95
CA PRO A 40 -9.92 0.30 -10.30
C PRO A 40 -10.03 0.02 -11.81
N ALA A 41 -9.43 0.88 -12.63
CA ALA A 41 -9.39 0.68 -14.09
C ALA A 41 -8.42 -0.42 -14.50
N ASN A 42 -7.57 -0.91 -13.61
CA ASN A 42 -6.59 -1.94 -13.93
C ASN A 42 -7.13 -3.33 -13.59
N GLU A 43 -7.07 -4.23 -14.59
CA GLU A 43 -7.52 -5.61 -14.45
C GLU A 43 -6.69 -6.45 -13.46
N SER A 44 -5.53 -5.97 -13.04
CA SER A 44 -4.72 -6.63 -12.01
C SER A 44 -5.44 -6.68 -10.66
N ASN A 45 -6.38 -5.78 -10.42
CA ASN A 45 -7.27 -5.83 -9.27
C ASN A 45 -8.51 -6.66 -9.60
N VAL A 46 -8.88 -7.58 -8.72
CA VAL A 46 -10.13 -8.31 -8.86
C VAL A 46 -11.30 -7.35 -8.58
N LYS A 47 -12.19 -7.22 -9.54
CA LYS A 47 -13.33 -6.31 -9.47
C LYS A 47 -14.15 -6.53 -8.19
N GLY A 48 -14.36 -5.44 -7.47
CA GLY A 48 -15.15 -5.44 -6.24
C GLY A 48 -14.44 -5.98 -5.01
N ARG A 49 -13.18 -6.40 -5.10
CA ARG A 49 -12.43 -6.94 -3.97
C ARG A 49 -11.46 -5.92 -3.39
N ALA A 50 -11.48 -5.80 -2.06
CA ALA A 50 -10.46 -5.07 -1.32
C ALA A 50 -9.08 -5.70 -1.49
N GLN A 51 -8.04 -4.90 -1.34
CA GLN A 51 -6.65 -5.34 -1.32
C GLN A 51 -6.09 -5.32 0.09
N SER A 52 -5.09 -6.16 0.32
CA SER A 52 -4.30 -6.18 1.54
C SER A 52 -2.82 -6.31 1.20
N ILE A 53 -1.99 -5.82 2.10
CA ILE A 53 -0.53 -5.86 2.00
C ILE A 53 0.06 -6.14 3.37
N CYS A 54 1.36 -6.42 3.41
CA CYS A 54 2.13 -6.45 4.64
C CYS A 54 3.16 -5.34 4.65
N ILE A 55 3.44 -4.81 5.82
CA ILE A 55 4.53 -3.86 6.06
C ILE A 55 5.55 -4.53 6.97
N GLU A 56 6.77 -4.67 6.47
CA GLU A 56 7.88 -5.25 7.20
C GLU A 56 8.89 -4.17 7.54
N LEU A 57 9.30 -4.14 8.80
CA LEU A 57 10.42 -3.33 9.24
C LEU A 57 11.63 -4.22 9.51
N VAL A 58 12.79 -3.75 9.11
CA VAL A 58 14.07 -4.45 9.31
C VAL A 58 14.99 -3.53 10.08
N ASP A 59 15.53 -4.00 11.20
CA ASP A 59 16.48 -3.23 12.01
C ASP A 59 17.92 -3.36 11.48
N ASN A 60 18.83 -2.63 12.11
CA ASN A 60 20.24 -2.60 11.71
C ASN A 60 21.00 -3.90 11.97
N LYS A 61 20.43 -4.82 12.73
CA LYS A 61 20.97 -6.18 12.94
C LYS A 61 20.43 -7.20 11.96
N GLY A 62 19.54 -6.76 11.04
CA GLY A 62 18.91 -7.63 10.07
C GLY A 62 17.68 -8.37 10.60
N LYS A 63 17.26 -8.12 11.83
CA LYS A 63 16.04 -8.69 12.38
C LYS A 63 14.83 -7.98 11.79
N SER A 64 13.81 -8.74 11.43
CA SER A 64 12.62 -8.20 10.78
C SER A 64 11.34 -8.65 11.43
N GLU A 65 10.30 -7.84 11.26
CA GLU A 65 8.95 -8.16 11.70
C GLU A 65 7.93 -7.62 10.71
N LYS A 66 6.97 -8.46 10.36
CA LYS A 66 5.98 -8.19 9.32
C LYS A 66 4.58 -8.13 9.93
N VAL A 67 3.82 -7.08 9.59
CA VAL A 67 2.43 -6.91 9.99
C VAL A 67 1.54 -6.89 8.75
N GLU A 68 0.52 -7.76 8.74
CA GLU A 68 -0.53 -7.77 7.73
C GLU A 68 -1.64 -6.79 8.11
N ILE A 69 -1.96 -5.85 7.21
CA ILE A 69 -2.93 -4.79 7.52
C ILE A 69 -4.34 -5.34 7.76
N SER A 70 -4.74 -6.41 7.07
CA SER A 70 -6.08 -6.97 7.19
C SER A 70 -6.36 -7.60 8.57
N LYS A 71 -5.33 -8.06 9.28
CA LYS A 71 -5.46 -8.60 10.64
C LYS A 71 -5.85 -7.52 11.64
N GLU A 72 -5.54 -6.27 11.36
CA GLU A 72 -5.89 -5.12 12.18
C GLU A 72 -7.20 -4.46 11.73
N SER A 73 -8.04 -5.19 11.02
CA SER A 73 -9.31 -4.70 10.45
C SER A 73 -9.15 -3.56 9.45
N ASN A 74 -7.96 -3.42 8.87
CA ASN A 74 -7.67 -2.45 7.82
C ASN A 74 -7.66 -3.14 6.47
N LEU A 75 -8.35 -2.55 5.51
CA LEU A 75 -8.36 -3.02 4.12
C LEU A 75 -8.29 -1.82 3.18
N ILE A 76 -7.66 -2.03 2.05
CA ILE A 76 -7.66 -1.06 0.96
C ILE A 76 -8.92 -1.32 0.15
N ASN A 77 -9.90 -0.42 0.27
CA ASN A 77 -11.22 -0.62 -0.26
C ASN A 77 -11.26 -0.49 -1.78
N TYR A 78 -11.99 -1.40 -2.41
CA TYR A 78 -12.31 -1.28 -3.83
C TYR A 78 -13.35 -0.15 -4.00
N PRO A 79 -13.12 0.83 -4.88
CA PRO A 79 -14.02 1.97 -5.03
C PRO A 79 -15.35 1.57 -5.66
N LYS A 80 -16.38 2.32 -5.34
CA LYS A 80 -17.68 2.24 -6.04
C LYS A 80 -17.55 2.80 -7.44
N GLY A 81 -18.43 2.38 -8.33
CA GLY A 81 -18.46 2.87 -9.69
C GLY A 81 -18.13 1.78 -10.70
N LYS A 82 -17.93 2.20 -11.92
CA LYS A 82 -17.58 1.33 -13.05
C LYS A 82 -16.71 2.05 -14.06
N LEU A 83 -16.06 1.27 -14.89
CA LEU A 83 -15.30 1.77 -16.02
C LEU A 83 -16.27 2.19 -17.15
N GLU A 84 -16.09 3.40 -17.64
CA GLU A 84 -16.84 3.93 -18.79
C GLU A 84 -15.88 4.35 -19.90
N ASN A 85 -16.41 4.40 -21.11
CA ASN A 85 -15.69 4.81 -22.29
C ASN A 85 -16.21 6.15 -22.79
N LEU A 86 -15.29 7.01 -23.22
CA LEU A 86 -15.59 8.19 -24.01
C LEU A 86 -14.99 8.00 -25.39
N ASP A 87 -15.86 7.90 -26.40
CA ASP A 87 -15.45 7.72 -27.79
C ASP A 87 -15.44 9.06 -28.53
N PHE A 88 -14.39 9.27 -29.31
CA PHE A 88 -14.23 10.46 -30.15
C PHE A 88 -14.47 10.11 -31.62
N GLU A 89 -14.93 11.09 -32.43
CA GLU A 89 -15.19 10.92 -33.84
C GLU A 89 -13.98 10.42 -34.65
N ASN A 90 -12.76 10.72 -34.17
CA ASN A 90 -11.52 10.28 -34.84
C ASN A 90 -11.11 8.84 -34.48
N GLY A 91 -12.00 8.06 -33.84
CA GLY A 91 -11.72 6.68 -33.45
C GLY A 91 -10.93 6.53 -32.16
N LYS A 92 -10.56 7.63 -31.47
CA LYS A 92 -9.93 7.57 -30.16
C LYS A 92 -10.94 7.21 -29.09
N GLU A 93 -10.48 6.46 -28.10
CA GLU A 93 -11.25 6.04 -26.94
C GLU A 93 -10.49 6.39 -25.67
N ILE A 94 -11.20 6.94 -24.67
CA ILE A 94 -10.69 7.13 -23.32
C ILE A 94 -11.54 6.31 -22.38
N LYS A 95 -10.89 5.48 -21.57
CA LYS A 95 -11.52 4.74 -20.48
C LYS A 95 -11.29 5.47 -19.17
N PHE A 96 -12.33 5.59 -18.38
CA PHE A 96 -12.26 6.27 -17.11
C PHE A 96 -13.19 5.65 -16.06
N TRP A 97 -12.81 5.81 -14.80
CA TRP A 97 -13.67 5.41 -13.68
C TRP A 97 -14.70 6.49 -13.41
N ASN A 98 -15.99 6.12 -13.33
CA ASN A 98 -17.08 7.09 -13.33
C ASN A 98 -17.45 7.69 -11.97
N GLN A 99 -16.76 7.31 -10.91
CA GLN A 99 -16.94 7.88 -9.58
C GLN A 99 -15.59 8.22 -8.94
N VAL A 100 -15.63 9.11 -7.96
CA VAL A 100 -14.43 9.48 -7.19
C VAL A 100 -13.94 8.25 -6.43
N THR A 101 -12.64 7.98 -6.52
CA THR A 101 -11.99 6.92 -5.77
C THR A 101 -11.47 7.48 -4.45
N PRO A 102 -12.05 7.09 -3.30
CA PRO A 102 -11.56 7.55 -2.02
C PRO A 102 -10.22 6.91 -1.67
N ILE A 103 -9.38 7.67 -0.99
CA ILE A 103 -8.12 7.17 -0.44
C ILE A 103 -8.41 6.44 0.87
N SER A 104 -7.88 5.23 1.01
CA SER A 104 -7.92 4.49 2.28
C SER A 104 -6.79 4.97 3.18
N ASN A 105 -7.14 5.36 4.39
CA ASN A 105 -6.18 5.73 5.42
C ASN A 105 -6.01 4.54 6.37
N ILE A 106 -4.81 3.96 6.37
CA ILE A 106 -4.49 2.77 7.15
C ILE A 106 -3.48 3.15 8.22
N ARG A 107 -3.74 2.75 9.45
CA ARG A 107 -2.84 2.95 10.58
C ARG A 107 -2.41 1.62 11.15
N ILE A 108 -1.11 1.41 11.22
CA ILE A 108 -0.50 0.24 11.84
C ILE A 108 0.13 0.70 13.15
N PRO A 109 -0.40 0.27 14.33
CA PRO A 109 0.20 0.63 15.61
C PRO A 109 1.64 0.18 15.71
N MET A 110 2.53 1.07 16.11
CA MET A 110 3.96 0.77 16.23
C MET A 110 4.25 -0.33 17.26
N VAL A 111 3.39 -0.47 18.26
CA VAL A 111 3.52 -1.51 19.30
C VAL A 111 3.46 -2.94 18.75
N LEU A 112 2.94 -3.12 17.52
CA LEU A 112 2.90 -4.44 16.88
C LEU A 112 4.30 -4.92 16.45
N TYR A 113 5.25 -4.00 16.31
CA TYR A 113 6.66 -4.32 16.03
C TYR A 113 7.44 -4.41 17.33
N ASN A 114 7.24 -5.52 18.07
CA ASN A 114 7.75 -5.68 19.42
C ASN A 114 9.00 -6.55 19.54
N ASP A 115 9.46 -7.14 18.44
CA ASP A 115 10.60 -8.05 18.40
C ASP A 115 11.84 -7.46 17.72
N ILE A 116 11.77 -6.22 17.27
CA ILE A 116 12.85 -5.54 16.56
C ILE A 116 13.28 -4.27 17.29
N ASP A 117 14.46 -3.78 16.94
CA ASP A 117 14.97 -2.51 17.49
C ASP A 117 14.40 -1.32 16.72
N LEU A 118 13.31 -0.74 17.23
CA LEU A 118 12.65 0.40 16.61
C LEU A 118 13.51 1.68 16.57
N LYS A 119 14.55 1.76 17.41
CA LYS A 119 15.47 2.91 17.40
C LYS A 119 16.41 2.90 16.18
N ASN A 120 16.59 1.76 15.56
CA ASN A 120 17.56 1.57 14.50
C ASN A 120 16.95 0.82 13.30
N ILE A 121 15.93 1.39 12.70
CA ILE A 121 15.30 0.83 11.50
C ILE A 121 16.18 1.13 10.29
N LYS A 122 16.55 0.08 9.60
CA LYS A 122 17.41 0.13 8.40
C LYS A 122 16.60 0.20 7.11
N LYS A 123 15.48 -0.54 7.08
CA LYS A 123 14.72 -0.76 5.85
C LYS A 123 13.24 -0.98 6.14
N CYS A 124 12.40 -0.52 5.24
CA CYS A 124 10.97 -0.81 5.23
C CYS A 124 10.62 -1.53 3.93
N ASN A 125 9.84 -2.60 4.03
CA ASN A 125 9.37 -3.36 2.87
C ASN A 125 7.85 -3.32 2.81
N ILE A 126 7.32 -3.05 1.63
CA ILE A 126 5.93 -3.33 1.30
C ILE A 126 5.90 -4.70 0.64
N ILE A 127 5.14 -5.64 1.20
CA ILE A 127 5.09 -7.01 0.71
C ILE A 127 3.72 -7.31 0.14
N PHE A 128 3.70 -7.75 -1.12
CA PHE A 128 2.49 -8.04 -1.90
C PHE A 128 2.24 -9.55 -1.93
N ASP A 129 1.95 -10.14 -0.76
CA ASP A 129 1.78 -11.59 -0.60
C ASP A 129 0.35 -12.01 -0.21
N ARG A 130 -0.59 -11.05 -0.20
CA ARG A 130 -1.97 -11.32 0.21
C ARG A 130 -2.89 -11.62 -0.97
N THR A 131 -2.56 -11.09 -2.15
CA THR A 131 -3.29 -11.35 -3.40
C THR A 131 -2.32 -11.67 -4.53
N ASN A 132 -2.80 -12.38 -5.55
CA ASN A 132 -1.94 -12.80 -6.67
C ASN A 132 -1.52 -11.64 -7.56
N SER A 133 -2.33 -10.59 -7.62
CA SER A 133 -2.06 -9.42 -8.45
C SER A 133 -2.76 -8.20 -7.88
N GLY A 134 -2.33 -7.02 -8.29
CA GLY A 134 -2.97 -5.78 -7.92
C GLY A 134 -2.31 -4.57 -8.55
N ASP A 135 -2.94 -3.42 -8.35
CA ASP A 135 -2.44 -2.12 -8.74
C ASP A 135 -2.89 -1.10 -7.70
N LEU A 136 -1.95 -0.55 -6.97
CA LEU A 136 -2.17 0.41 -5.90
C LEU A 136 -1.43 1.70 -6.18
N LEU A 137 -2.09 2.82 -5.88
CA LEU A 137 -1.44 4.12 -5.78
C LEU A 137 -1.21 4.44 -4.32
N PHE A 138 0.05 4.62 -3.93
CA PHE A 138 0.42 5.10 -2.60
C PHE A 138 0.59 6.61 -2.67
N GLU A 139 -0.26 7.35 -2.00
CA GLU A 139 -0.09 8.79 -1.83
C GLU A 139 1.04 9.07 -0.86
N SER A 140 1.04 8.37 0.26
CA SER A 140 2.08 8.52 1.27
C SER A 140 2.18 7.31 2.19
N ILE A 141 3.37 7.07 2.70
CA ILE A 141 3.64 6.23 3.87
C ILE A 141 4.47 7.07 4.83
N MET A 142 4.02 7.19 6.07
CA MET A 142 4.67 8.03 7.07
C MET A 142 4.59 7.40 8.45
N VAL A 143 5.44 7.86 9.34
CA VAL A 143 5.34 7.57 10.78
C VAL A 143 4.76 8.79 11.48
N ASP A 144 3.88 8.57 12.45
CA ASP A 144 3.24 9.62 13.24
C ASP A 144 2.99 9.26 14.70
#